data_642f93d01064d76a7c9c2c5b5d529790
#
_entry.id   642f93d01064d76a7c9c2c5b5d529790
#
_cell.length_a   1.000
_cell.length_b   1.000
_cell.length_c   1.000
_cell.angle_alpha   90.00
_cell.angle_beta   90.00
_cell.angle_gamma   90.00
#
_symmetry.space_group_name_H-M   'P 1'
#
loop_
_entity.id
_entity.type
_entity.pdbx_description
1 polymer ?
#
loop_
_entity_poly.entity_id
_entity_poly.type
_entity_poly.pdbx_seq_one_letter_code
_entity_poly.pdbx_strand_id
1 'polypeptide(L)'
;MLRYKHLSSYSFAKQNNVELLNRSNVYNLQKTDHKRWLLSIKGQSVGKHWKLVSNYLFIGAGGAALSLLEKSGIKEAKGYGGFPISGLWLRCTNPEIIERHEA
;
A
#
# COMPACT_ATOMS: atom_id res chain seq x y z
N MET A 1 -4.45 -20.17 2.54
CA MET A 1 -3.06 -19.67 2.47
C MET A 1 -2.93 -18.17 2.63
N LEU A 2 -3.73 -17.36 1.97
CA LEU A 2 -3.76 -15.91 2.21
C LEU A 2 -4.07 -15.53 3.68
N ARG A 3 -4.85 -16.33 4.35
CA ARG A 3 -5.18 -16.16 5.77
C ARG A 3 -3.98 -16.26 6.70
N TYR A 4 -3.04 -17.16 6.42
CA TYR A 4 -1.84 -17.35 7.24
C TYR A 4 -0.85 -16.20 7.10
N LYS A 5 -0.67 -15.69 5.89
CA LYS A 5 0.17 -14.52 5.66
C LYS A 5 -0.36 -13.27 6.37
N HIS A 6 -1.66 -13.11 6.42
CA HIS A 6 -2.29 -11.97 7.10
C HIS A 6 -2.12 -12.04 8.63
N LEU A 7 -2.30 -13.22 9.22
CA LEU A 7 -2.10 -13.43 10.65
C LEU A 7 -0.63 -13.26 11.06
N SER A 8 0.29 -13.78 10.25
CA SER A 8 1.72 -13.62 10.48
C SER A 8 2.16 -12.16 10.43
N SER A 9 1.69 -11.38 9.45
CA SER A 9 1.98 -9.96 9.33
C SER A 9 1.40 -9.15 10.50
N TYR A 10 0.21 -9.48 10.96
CA TYR A 10 -0.41 -8.85 12.11
C TYR A 10 0.38 -9.11 13.40
N SER A 11 0.79 -10.36 13.64
CA SER A 11 1.58 -10.71 14.81
C SER A 11 2.94 -10.01 14.80
N PHE A 12 3.61 -9.97 13.66
CA PHE A 12 4.87 -9.25 13.49
C PHE A 12 4.72 -7.75 13.76
N ALA A 13 3.71 -7.13 13.22
CA ALA A 13 3.42 -5.72 13.43
C ALA A 13 3.20 -5.40 14.92
N LYS A 14 2.41 -6.21 15.61
CA LYS A 14 2.13 -6.05 17.03
C LYS A 14 3.38 -6.17 17.90
N GLN A 15 4.29 -7.10 17.58
CA GLN A 15 5.54 -7.29 18.31
C GLN A 15 6.54 -6.14 18.11
N ASN A 16 6.47 -5.44 17.00
CA ASN A 16 7.42 -4.38 16.62
C ASN A 16 6.86 -2.97 16.74
N ASN A 17 5.84 -2.76 17.55
CA ASN A 17 5.18 -1.47 17.75
C ASN A 17 4.66 -0.83 16.45
N VAL A 18 4.22 -1.66 15.53
CA VAL A 18 3.60 -1.24 14.27
C VAL A 18 2.09 -1.31 14.42
N GLU A 19 1.41 -0.22 14.12
CA GLU A 19 -0.04 -0.19 14.10
C GLU A 19 -0.56 -0.55 12.71
N LEU A 20 -1.43 -1.54 12.62
CA LEU A 20 -2.04 -2.00 11.38
C LEU A 20 -3.50 -1.56 11.34
N LEU A 21 -3.82 -0.70 10.39
CA LEU A 21 -5.18 -0.20 10.17
C LEU A 21 -5.82 -0.94 9.01
N ASN A 22 -6.57 -1.99 9.32
CA ASN A 22 -7.33 -2.75 8.33
C ASN A 22 -8.60 -2.00 7.90
N ARG A 23 -9.13 -2.35 6.74
CA ARG A 23 -10.38 -1.80 6.20
C ARG A 23 -10.39 -0.27 6.17
N SER A 24 -9.23 0.27 5.90
CA SER A 24 -9.02 1.72 5.84
C SER A 24 -8.42 2.09 4.51
N ASN A 25 -8.90 3.16 3.93
CA ASN A 25 -8.44 3.64 2.64
C ASN A 25 -7.91 5.06 2.76
N VAL A 26 -6.69 5.28 2.32
CA VAL A 26 -6.13 6.62 2.17
C VAL A 26 -6.63 7.18 0.85
N TYR A 27 -7.48 8.17 0.90
CA TYR A 27 -8.07 8.76 -0.30
C TYR A 27 -7.43 10.10 -0.70
N ASN A 28 -6.69 10.71 0.20
CA ASN A 28 -5.97 11.93 -0.10
C ASN A 28 -4.70 12.02 0.75
N LEU A 29 -3.68 12.64 0.20
CA LEU A 29 -2.45 12.97 0.91
C LEU A 29 -1.92 14.30 0.42
N GLN A 30 -1.35 15.08 1.32
CA GLN A 30 -0.76 16.35 0.99
C GLN A 30 0.42 16.65 1.90
N LYS A 31 1.37 17.40 1.38
CA LYS A 31 2.53 17.82 2.14
C LYS A 31 2.20 19.07 2.95
N THR A 32 2.55 19.06 4.21
CA THR A 32 2.35 20.21 5.09
C THR A 32 3.55 21.17 5.04
N ASP A 33 3.37 22.39 5.58
CA ASP A 33 4.43 23.40 5.61
C ASP A 33 5.66 22.98 6.44
N HIS A 34 5.48 22.03 7.34
CA HIS A 34 6.55 21.48 8.19
C HIS A 34 7.24 20.25 7.59
N LYS A 35 7.14 20.04 6.28
CA LYS A 35 7.70 18.88 5.57
C LYS A 35 7.17 17.53 6.08
N ARG A 36 5.96 17.51 6.61
CA ARG A 36 5.25 16.30 7.01
C ARG A 36 4.18 15.94 6.01
N TRP A 37 3.71 14.72 6.10
CA TRP A 37 2.62 14.22 5.25
C TRP A 37 1.32 14.19 6.04
N LEU A 38 0.28 14.78 5.49
CA LEU A 38 -1.07 14.68 6.01
C LEU A 38 -1.86 13.71 5.17
N LEU A 39 -2.30 12.61 5.78
CA LEU A 39 -3.09 11.59 5.13
C LEU A 39 -4.54 11.71 5.55
N SER A 40 -5.44 11.69 4.58
CA SER A 40 -6.88 11.61 4.83
C SER A 40 -7.34 10.18 4.64
N ILE A 41 -7.86 9.58 5.68
CA ILE A 41 -8.19 8.16 5.75
C ILE A 41 -9.69 7.99 5.94
N LYS A 42 -10.26 7.05 5.20
CA LYS A 42 -11.65 6.66 5.29
C LYS A 42 -11.75 5.20 5.74
N GLY A 43 -12.46 4.97 6.83
CA GLY A 43 -12.80 3.62 7.27
C GLY A 43 -13.98 3.04 6.52
N GLN A 44 -14.18 1.72 6.62
CA GLN A 44 -15.32 1.05 5.98
C GLN A 44 -16.68 1.44 6.56
N SER A 45 -16.71 1.84 7.83
CA SER A 45 -17.94 2.31 8.45
C SER A 45 -18.31 3.71 7.97
N VAL A 46 -19.57 3.91 7.67
CA VAL A 46 -20.09 5.22 7.23
C VAL A 46 -19.76 6.28 8.28
N GLY A 47 -19.16 7.39 7.84
CA GLY A 47 -18.84 8.52 8.69
C GLY A 47 -17.50 8.45 9.43
N LYS A 48 -16.74 7.37 9.29
CA LYS A 48 -15.40 7.28 9.89
C LYS A 48 -14.33 7.85 8.95
N HIS A 49 -14.02 9.10 9.18
CA HIS A 49 -12.93 9.80 8.52
C HIS A 49 -11.97 10.32 9.58
N TRP A 50 -10.67 10.14 9.35
CA TRP A 50 -9.65 10.72 10.22
C TRP A 50 -8.44 11.14 9.43
N LYS A 51 -7.59 11.91 10.06
CA LYS A 51 -6.35 12.40 9.47
C LYS A 51 -5.17 11.91 10.28
N LEU A 52 -4.11 11.58 9.58
CA LEU A 52 -2.85 11.14 10.17
C LEU A 52 -1.71 11.99 9.63
N VAL A 53 -0.80 12.37 10.53
CA VAL A 53 0.40 13.11 10.15
C VAL A 53 1.61 12.19 10.29
N SER A 54 2.45 12.17 9.27
CA SER A 54 3.65 11.33 9.23
C SER A 54 4.85 12.12 8.75
N ASN A 55 6.02 11.81 9.29
CA ASN A 55 7.28 12.40 8.83
C ASN A 55 7.77 11.77 7.52
N TYR A 56 7.41 10.52 7.29
CA TYR A 56 7.79 9.76 6.12
C TYR A 56 6.58 8.97 5.61
N LEU A 57 6.49 8.81 4.30
CA LEU A 57 5.41 8.08 3.66
C LEU A 57 5.96 7.12 2.61
N PHE A 58 5.58 5.87 2.70
CA PHE A 58 5.82 4.86 1.69
C PHE A 58 4.49 4.48 1.02
N ILE A 59 4.42 4.57 -0.30
CA ILE A 59 3.21 4.24 -1.05
C ILE A 59 3.38 2.85 -1.68
N GLY A 60 2.71 1.87 -1.10
CA GLY A 60 2.67 0.50 -1.59
C GLY A 60 1.25 0.08 -1.96
N ALA A 61 0.57 0.89 -2.75
CA ALA A 61 -0.87 0.74 -3.03
C ALA A 61 -1.19 0.02 -4.34
N GLY A 62 -0.22 -0.65 -4.96
CA GLY A 62 -0.44 -1.36 -6.22
C GLY A 62 -0.98 -0.44 -7.31
N GLY A 63 -2.08 -0.79 -7.95
CA GLY A 63 -2.69 0.00 -9.02
C GLY A 63 -3.16 1.40 -8.61
N ALA A 64 -3.41 1.64 -7.33
CA ALA A 64 -3.79 2.94 -6.80
C ALA A 64 -2.58 3.86 -6.50
N ALA A 65 -1.37 3.35 -6.60
CA ALA A 65 -0.16 4.10 -6.23
C ALA A 65 0.03 5.36 -7.08
N LEU A 66 -0.22 5.29 -8.37
CA LEU A 66 -0.08 6.44 -9.28
C LEU A 66 -1.04 7.57 -8.93
N SER A 67 -2.28 7.24 -8.62
CA SER A 67 -3.28 8.24 -8.22
C SER A 67 -2.88 8.94 -6.92
N LEU A 68 -2.37 8.19 -5.95
CA LEU A 68 -1.87 8.75 -4.70
C LEU A 68 -0.61 9.59 -4.90
N LEU A 69 0.28 9.15 -5.77
CA LEU A 69 1.50 9.87 -6.11
C LEU A 69 1.19 11.22 -6.76
N GLU A 70 0.22 11.25 -7.66
CA GLU A 70 -0.25 12.49 -8.28
C GLU A 70 -0.83 13.46 -7.24
N LYS A 71 -1.64 12.95 -6.31
CA LYS A 71 -2.20 13.73 -5.21
C LYS A 71 -1.15 14.26 -4.24
N SER A 72 0.03 13.66 -4.20
CA SER A 72 1.12 14.11 -3.34
C SER A 72 1.65 15.51 -3.68
N GLY A 73 1.39 15.99 -4.89
CA GLY A 73 1.86 17.28 -5.36
C GLY A 73 3.34 17.32 -5.75
N ILE A 74 4.01 16.18 -5.80
CA ILE A 74 5.38 16.08 -6.29
C ILE A 74 5.40 16.37 -7.79
N LYS A 75 6.20 17.36 -8.19
CA LYS A 75 6.22 17.82 -9.58
C LYS A 75 6.61 16.73 -10.58
N GLU A 76 7.54 15.88 -10.20
CA GLU A 76 8.04 14.77 -11.01
C GLU A 76 7.00 13.67 -11.22
N ALA A 77 5.96 13.65 -10.40
CA ALA A 77 4.90 12.67 -10.49
C ALA A 77 3.76 13.06 -11.45
N LYS A 78 3.75 14.29 -11.93
CA LYS A 78 2.69 14.76 -12.81
C LYS A 78 2.76 14.13 -14.20
N GLY A 79 1.62 13.69 -14.69
CA GLY A 79 1.49 13.17 -16.04
C GLY A 79 1.82 11.69 -16.22
N TYR A 80 2.17 10.98 -15.13
CA TYR A 80 2.34 9.54 -15.19
C TYR A 80 0.99 8.83 -15.06
N GLY A 81 0.73 7.91 -15.96
CA GLY A 81 -0.48 7.09 -15.96
C GLY A 81 -0.14 5.61 -15.96
N GLY A 82 -0.99 4.80 -15.36
CA GLY A 82 -0.92 3.35 -15.45
C GLY A 82 -1.47 2.89 -16.78
N PHE A 83 -0.69 2.09 -17.50
CA PHE A 83 -1.14 1.45 -18.74
C PHE A 83 -1.15 -0.06 -18.54
N PRO A 84 -2.31 -0.66 -18.23
CA PRO A 84 -2.37 -2.11 -18.02
C PRO A 84 -2.13 -2.85 -19.32
N ILE A 85 -1.06 -3.63 -19.36
CA ILE A 85 -0.70 -4.46 -20.50
C ILE A 85 -0.65 -5.91 -20.03
N SER A 86 -1.23 -6.82 -20.80
CA SER A 86 -1.04 -8.25 -20.60
C SER A 86 0.36 -8.63 -21.05
N GLY A 87 1.08 -9.35 -20.23
CA GLY A 87 2.43 -9.84 -20.52
C GLY A 87 2.52 -11.34 -20.48
N LEU A 88 3.57 -11.86 -21.09
CA LEU A 88 3.90 -13.27 -20.99
C LEU A 88 4.69 -13.51 -19.69
N TRP A 89 4.19 -14.45 -18.89
CA TRP A 89 4.82 -14.83 -17.64
C TRP A 89 5.57 -16.14 -17.81
N LEU A 90 6.76 -16.20 -17.25
CA LEU A 90 7.50 -17.46 -17.15
C LEU A 90 6.83 -18.34 -16.09
N ARG A 91 6.45 -19.53 -16.49
CA ARG A 91 5.86 -20.52 -15.59
C ARG A 91 6.81 -21.69 -15.43
N CYS A 92 7.16 -21.99 -14.20
CA CYS A 92 7.92 -23.20 -13.87
C CYS A 92 6.95 -24.36 -13.66
N THR A 93 7.17 -25.45 -14.41
CA THR A 93 6.38 -26.68 -14.29
C THR A 93 7.14 -27.82 -13.61
N ASN A 94 8.37 -27.60 -13.20
CA ASN A 94 9.18 -28.59 -12.51
C ASN A 94 8.75 -28.70 -11.04
N PRO A 95 8.22 -29.89 -10.61
CA PRO A 95 7.73 -30.06 -9.25
C PRO A 95 8.78 -29.83 -8.16
N GLU A 96 10.02 -30.23 -8.39
CA GLU A 96 11.12 -30.06 -7.43
C GLU A 96 11.44 -28.58 -7.17
N ILE A 97 11.37 -27.77 -8.23
CA ILE A 97 11.61 -26.33 -8.09
C ILE A 97 10.43 -25.65 -7.42
N ILE A 98 9.22 -26.08 -7.75
CA ILE A 98 7.99 -25.53 -7.13
C ILE A 98 7.99 -25.78 -5.63
N GLU A 99 8.36 -26.99 -5.19
CA GLU A 99 8.46 -27.32 -3.77
C GLU A 99 9.48 -26.46 -3.01
N ARG A 100 10.60 -26.13 -3.64
CA ARG A 100 11.64 -25.30 -3.02
C ARG A 100 11.23 -23.82 -2.89
N HIS A 101 10.28 -23.37 -3.66
CA HIS A 101 9.84 -21.98 -3.73
C HIS A 101 8.41 -21.77 -3.25
N GLU A 102 7.94 -22.60 -2.34
CA GLU A 102 6.68 -22.36 -1.66
C GLU A 102 6.74 -21.04 -0.90
N ALA A 103 6.06 -20.08 -1.45
CA ALA A 103 5.88 -18.77 -0.82
C ALA A 103 4.51 -18.67 -0.15
#